data_e956b668d6da8d0a143429fb640b67aa
#
_entry.id   e956b668d6da8d0a143429fb640b67aa
#
_cell.length_a   1.000
_cell.length_b   1.000
_cell.length_c   1.000
_cell.angle_alpha   90.00
_cell.angle_beta   90.00
_cell.angle_gamma   90.00
#
_symmetry.space_group_name_H-M   'P 1'
#
loop_
_entity.id
_entity.type
_entity.pdbx_description
1 polymer ?
#
loop_
_entity_poly.entity_id
_entity_poly.type
_entity_poly.pdbx_seq_one_letter_code
_entity_poly.pdbx_strand_id
1 'polypeptide(L)'
;MGFWSYYKEEVKVIRDRDPAIKKDIEAILYPSFWAIYNYRKAHKLYEQGKVFKARRISQRTARKTGIEIHPGAKIGKGLFIDHGHGVVIGETAILGDNITLYQGVTLGGTGKEQGKRHPTLEDNVLVGAGAKVLGSFTIGRNSKIAAGSVVLEEVPPYSTVVGVLVKRNDEAVPCYDLDQVHIPHPVQNELKRLSDENTKLREMIDQINNKIKE
;
A
#
# COMPACT_ATOMS: atom_id res chain seq x y z
N MET A 1 1.09 2.97 -26.28
CA MET A 1 -0.26 3.54 -26.19
C MET A 1 -0.20 5.01 -26.58
N GLY A 2 -1.05 5.48 -27.53
CA GLY A 2 -1.15 6.88 -27.89
C GLY A 2 -1.93 7.68 -26.84
N PHE A 3 -1.75 9.02 -26.83
CA PHE A 3 -2.42 9.87 -25.83
C PHE A 3 -3.95 9.71 -25.84
N TRP A 4 -4.59 9.68 -27.00
CA TRP A 4 -6.05 9.56 -27.09
C TRP A 4 -6.60 8.22 -26.61
N SER A 5 -5.85 7.11 -26.81
CA SER A 5 -6.22 5.80 -26.26
C SER A 5 -6.13 5.81 -24.74
N TYR A 6 -5.06 6.39 -24.20
CA TYR A 6 -4.89 6.57 -22.76
C TYR A 6 -6.00 7.46 -22.17
N TYR A 7 -6.29 8.59 -22.80
CA TYR A 7 -7.34 9.51 -22.36
C TYR A 7 -8.69 8.81 -22.21
N LYS A 8 -9.11 8.04 -23.22
CA LYS A 8 -10.39 7.33 -23.17
C LYS A 8 -10.45 6.28 -22.06
N GLU A 9 -9.34 5.58 -21.83
CA GLU A 9 -9.24 4.57 -20.76
C GLU A 9 -9.31 5.26 -19.37
N GLU A 10 -8.56 6.32 -19.18
CA GLU A 10 -8.45 7.02 -17.90
C GLU A 10 -9.75 7.75 -17.53
N VAL A 11 -10.41 8.41 -18.50
CA VAL A 11 -11.73 9.02 -18.28
C VAL A 11 -12.73 8.00 -17.75
N LYS A 12 -12.74 6.79 -18.32
CA LYS A 12 -13.63 5.72 -17.86
C LYS A 12 -13.30 5.35 -16.41
N VAL A 13 -12.03 5.15 -16.08
CA VAL A 13 -11.58 4.80 -14.72
C VAL A 13 -11.99 5.88 -13.70
N ILE A 14 -11.82 7.15 -14.04
CA ILE A 14 -12.19 8.26 -13.16
C ILE A 14 -13.71 8.30 -12.99
N ARG A 15 -14.49 8.24 -14.07
CA ARG A 15 -15.96 8.25 -14.00
C ARG A 15 -16.56 7.14 -13.17
N ASP A 16 -15.97 5.95 -13.25
CA ASP A 16 -16.45 4.78 -12.51
C ASP A 16 -16.23 4.91 -10.99
N ARG A 17 -15.34 5.83 -10.56
CA ARG A 17 -14.88 5.90 -9.15
C ARG A 17 -15.05 7.25 -8.49
N ASP A 18 -15.05 8.34 -9.25
CA ASP A 18 -15.22 9.70 -8.72
C ASP A 18 -16.54 10.32 -9.21
N PRO A 19 -17.54 10.46 -8.32
CA PRO A 19 -18.80 11.10 -8.67
C PRO A 19 -18.68 12.61 -8.91
N ALA A 20 -17.55 13.24 -8.59
CA ALA A 20 -17.36 14.68 -8.74
C ALA A 20 -17.17 15.09 -10.20
N ILE A 21 -16.66 14.20 -11.07
CA ILE A 21 -16.44 14.51 -12.50
C ILE A 21 -17.77 14.75 -13.22
N LYS A 22 -17.89 15.88 -13.88
CA LYS A 22 -19.11 16.24 -14.66
C LYS A 22 -18.90 16.06 -16.16
N LYS A 23 -17.70 16.40 -16.67
CA LYS A 23 -17.35 16.34 -18.09
C LYS A 23 -16.04 15.58 -18.28
N ASP A 24 -15.94 14.81 -19.35
CA ASP A 24 -14.74 14.02 -19.66
C ASP A 24 -13.44 14.82 -19.70
N ILE A 25 -13.53 16.06 -20.14
CA ILE A 25 -12.36 16.96 -20.24
C ILE A 25 -11.77 17.27 -18.84
N GLU A 26 -12.56 17.19 -17.78
CA GLU A 26 -12.09 17.44 -16.42
C GLU A 26 -11.05 16.41 -15.97
N ALA A 27 -11.02 15.22 -16.58
CA ALA A 27 -10.02 14.20 -16.26
C ALA A 27 -8.58 14.70 -16.40
N ILE A 28 -8.30 15.62 -17.33
CA ILE A 28 -6.96 16.21 -17.49
C ILE A 28 -6.55 17.14 -16.34
N LEU A 29 -7.50 17.53 -15.48
CA LEU A 29 -7.23 18.35 -14.29
C LEU A 29 -6.79 17.48 -13.09
N TYR A 30 -7.03 16.18 -13.14
CA TYR A 30 -6.60 15.26 -12.08
C TYR A 30 -5.08 15.09 -12.09
N PRO A 31 -4.39 15.30 -10.95
CA PRO A 31 -2.95 15.06 -10.86
C PRO A 31 -2.56 13.62 -11.25
N SER A 32 -3.41 12.65 -10.88
CA SER A 32 -3.23 11.23 -11.18
C SER A 32 -3.19 10.95 -12.68
N PHE A 33 -4.00 11.64 -13.48
CA PHE A 33 -3.98 11.51 -14.94
C PHE A 33 -2.56 11.70 -15.51
N TRP A 34 -1.89 12.78 -15.11
CA TRP A 34 -0.55 13.07 -15.58
C TRP A 34 0.52 12.20 -14.94
N ALA A 35 0.32 11.82 -13.68
CA ALA A 35 1.24 10.94 -12.97
C ALA A 35 1.30 9.56 -13.66
N ILE A 36 0.16 8.95 -13.93
CA ILE A 36 0.07 7.63 -14.57
C ILE A 36 0.55 7.70 -16.03
N TYR A 37 0.14 8.73 -16.80
CA TYR A 37 0.57 8.91 -18.18
C TYR A 37 2.10 9.00 -18.31
N ASN A 38 2.72 9.81 -17.48
CA ASN A 38 4.17 9.97 -17.50
C ASN A 38 4.90 8.75 -16.93
N TYR A 39 4.30 8.08 -15.93
CA TYR A 39 4.82 6.80 -15.45
C TYR A 39 4.91 5.77 -16.58
N ARG A 40 3.85 5.58 -17.39
CA ARG A 40 3.86 4.63 -18.52
C ARG A 40 5.02 4.91 -19.50
N LYS A 41 5.31 6.20 -19.75
CA LYS A 41 6.46 6.61 -20.58
C LYS A 41 7.80 6.33 -19.91
N ALA A 42 7.91 6.66 -18.62
CA ALA A 42 9.12 6.46 -17.84
C ALA A 42 9.43 4.97 -17.66
N HIS A 43 8.42 4.16 -17.40
CA HIS A 43 8.55 2.69 -17.26
C HIS A 43 9.12 2.06 -18.54
N LYS A 44 8.57 2.41 -19.71
CA LYS A 44 9.08 1.93 -21.00
C LYS A 44 10.55 2.30 -21.25
N LEU A 45 10.98 3.48 -20.81
CA LEU A 45 12.40 3.87 -20.89
C LEU A 45 13.25 3.10 -19.88
N TYR A 46 12.72 2.82 -18.70
CA TYR A 46 13.38 2.06 -17.68
C TYR A 46 13.66 0.62 -18.15
N GLU A 47 12.65 -0.04 -18.74
CA GLU A 47 12.80 -1.38 -19.34
C GLU A 47 13.83 -1.43 -20.49
N GLN A 48 14.03 -0.30 -21.18
CA GLN A 48 15.08 -0.15 -22.20
C GLN A 48 16.48 0.14 -21.63
N GLY A 49 16.66 0.10 -20.32
CA GLY A 49 17.91 0.44 -19.64
C GLY A 49 18.24 1.95 -19.62
N LYS A 50 17.34 2.81 -20.10
CA LYS A 50 17.53 4.27 -20.11
C LYS A 50 17.16 4.90 -18.76
N VAL A 51 17.76 4.38 -17.68
CA VAL A 51 17.39 4.65 -16.28
C VAL A 51 17.39 6.14 -15.96
N PHE A 52 18.44 6.86 -16.32
CA PHE A 52 18.51 8.31 -16.03
C PHE A 52 17.37 9.11 -16.69
N LYS A 53 17.03 8.80 -17.95
CA LYS A 53 15.91 9.45 -18.65
C LYS A 53 14.57 9.12 -17.99
N ALA A 54 14.37 7.86 -17.61
CA ALA A 54 13.19 7.40 -16.91
C ALA A 54 13.02 8.12 -15.56
N ARG A 55 14.08 8.15 -14.73
CA ARG A 55 14.10 8.86 -13.45
C ARG A 55 13.85 10.34 -13.58
N ARG A 56 14.41 10.99 -14.61
CA ARG A 56 14.17 12.42 -14.88
C ARG A 56 12.69 12.72 -15.15
N ILE A 57 11.99 11.85 -15.91
CA ILE A 57 10.55 11.99 -16.13
C ILE A 57 9.79 11.80 -14.82
N SER A 58 10.05 10.72 -14.08
CA SER A 58 9.43 10.40 -12.81
C SER A 58 9.55 11.58 -11.82
N GLN A 59 10.76 12.08 -11.60
CA GLN A 59 11.01 13.18 -10.65
C GLN A 59 10.39 14.53 -11.06
N ARG A 60 10.32 14.81 -12.36
CA ARG A 60 9.60 15.99 -12.86
C ARG A 60 8.10 15.87 -12.66
N THR A 61 7.57 14.67 -12.85
CA THR A 61 6.16 14.38 -12.65
C THR A 61 5.79 14.49 -11.18
N ALA A 62 6.57 13.88 -10.29
CA ALA A 62 6.36 13.98 -8.85
C ALA A 62 6.30 15.44 -8.35
N ARG A 63 7.22 16.29 -8.82
CA ARG A 63 7.22 17.73 -8.49
C ARG A 63 5.98 18.49 -8.98
N LYS A 64 5.38 18.05 -10.10
CA LYS A 64 4.20 18.72 -10.68
C LYS A 64 2.88 18.22 -10.11
N THR A 65 2.82 16.93 -9.74
CA THR A 65 1.58 16.26 -9.35
C THR A 65 1.50 15.94 -7.87
N GLY A 66 2.61 16.00 -7.15
CA GLY A 66 2.70 15.51 -5.77
C GLY A 66 2.66 13.98 -5.64
N ILE A 67 2.70 13.25 -6.78
CA ILE A 67 2.63 11.79 -6.84
C ILE A 67 3.97 11.24 -7.33
N GLU A 68 4.66 10.48 -6.50
CA GLU A 68 5.90 9.81 -6.87
C GLU A 68 5.64 8.36 -7.26
N ILE A 69 5.93 8.02 -8.52
CA ILE A 69 5.92 6.64 -9.01
C ILE A 69 7.30 6.32 -9.55
N HIS A 70 7.97 5.33 -8.94
CA HIS A 70 9.25 4.89 -9.45
C HIS A 70 9.06 4.19 -10.80
N PRO A 71 9.89 4.47 -11.83
CA PRO A 71 9.70 3.90 -13.17
C PRO A 71 9.91 2.38 -13.23
N GLY A 72 10.56 1.78 -12.23
CA GLY A 72 10.71 0.32 -12.10
C GLY A 72 9.47 -0.40 -11.57
N ALA A 73 8.52 0.30 -10.96
CA ALA A 73 7.28 -0.32 -10.50
C ALA A 73 6.53 -0.98 -11.66
N LYS A 74 5.80 -2.07 -11.37
CA LYS A 74 4.93 -2.75 -12.35
C LYS A 74 3.49 -2.48 -11.98
N ILE A 75 2.74 -1.85 -12.89
CA ILE A 75 1.37 -1.42 -12.61
C ILE A 75 0.44 -1.91 -13.73
N GLY A 76 -0.58 -2.64 -13.36
CA GLY A 76 -1.64 -3.14 -14.22
C GLY A 76 -2.54 -2.04 -14.78
N LYS A 77 -3.76 -2.39 -15.17
CA LYS A 77 -4.77 -1.48 -15.73
C LYS A 77 -5.67 -0.93 -14.63
N GLY A 78 -6.30 0.21 -14.89
CA GLY A 78 -7.33 0.75 -14.02
C GLY A 78 -6.81 1.23 -12.66
N LEU A 79 -5.52 1.62 -12.54
CA LEU A 79 -5.05 2.30 -11.35
C LEU A 79 -5.76 3.65 -11.23
N PHE A 80 -6.41 3.89 -10.11
CA PHE A 80 -7.00 5.18 -9.75
C PHE A 80 -6.31 5.75 -8.51
N ILE A 81 -5.83 6.98 -8.60
CA ILE A 81 -5.22 7.68 -7.45
C ILE A 81 -6.08 8.91 -7.18
N ASP A 82 -6.86 8.85 -6.11
CA ASP A 82 -7.73 9.94 -5.70
C ASP A 82 -6.95 10.99 -4.89
N HIS A 83 -7.16 12.26 -5.20
CA HIS A 83 -6.42 13.43 -4.71
C HIS A 83 -4.90 13.36 -4.97
N GLY A 84 -4.24 12.31 -4.57
CA GLY A 84 -2.89 11.85 -4.93
C GLY A 84 -1.72 12.52 -4.24
N HIS A 85 -1.84 13.69 -3.62
CA HIS A 85 -0.73 14.35 -2.97
C HIS A 85 -0.05 13.47 -1.91
N GLY A 86 1.29 13.33 -2.01
CA GLY A 86 2.07 12.52 -1.09
C GLY A 86 1.98 11.01 -1.32
N VAL A 87 1.40 10.55 -2.42
CA VAL A 87 1.48 9.14 -2.82
C VAL A 87 2.90 8.80 -3.26
N VAL A 88 3.42 7.68 -2.74
CA VAL A 88 4.73 7.14 -3.11
C VAL A 88 4.59 5.67 -3.49
N ILE A 89 4.96 5.33 -4.72
CA ILE A 89 5.03 3.95 -5.23
C ILE A 89 6.49 3.61 -5.52
N GLY A 90 7.05 2.70 -4.71
CA GLY A 90 8.47 2.33 -4.75
C GLY A 90 8.86 1.46 -5.94
N GLU A 91 10.17 1.31 -6.14
CA GLU A 91 10.80 0.70 -7.31
C GLU A 91 10.30 -0.70 -7.67
N THR A 92 10.21 -1.58 -6.68
CA THR A 92 9.86 -2.99 -6.89
C THR A 92 8.41 -3.30 -6.51
N ALA A 93 7.56 -2.25 -6.37
CA ALA A 93 6.13 -2.42 -6.15
C ALA A 93 5.48 -3.08 -7.39
N ILE A 94 4.53 -3.97 -7.11
CA ILE A 94 3.70 -4.62 -8.13
C ILE A 94 2.25 -4.33 -7.80
N LEU A 95 1.52 -3.73 -8.73
CA LEU A 95 0.11 -3.44 -8.60
C LEU A 95 -0.64 -4.19 -9.70
N GLY A 96 -1.61 -5.00 -9.32
CA GLY A 96 -2.54 -5.66 -10.23
C GLY A 96 -3.49 -4.67 -10.91
N ASP A 97 -4.61 -5.17 -11.37
CA ASP A 97 -5.63 -4.39 -12.05
C ASP A 97 -6.61 -3.75 -11.06
N ASN A 98 -7.19 -2.60 -11.42
CA ASN A 98 -8.24 -1.92 -10.67
C ASN A 98 -7.85 -1.52 -9.22
N ILE A 99 -6.63 -1.10 -9.02
CA ILE A 99 -6.16 -0.60 -7.72
C ILE A 99 -6.67 0.82 -7.49
N THR A 100 -7.08 1.10 -6.24
CA THR A 100 -7.42 2.45 -5.78
C THR A 100 -6.50 2.88 -4.66
N LEU A 101 -5.84 4.02 -4.83
CA LEU A 101 -4.99 4.64 -3.81
C LEU A 101 -5.50 6.03 -3.48
N TYR A 102 -5.49 6.39 -2.21
CA TYR A 102 -5.79 7.75 -1.77
C TYR A 102 -4.52 8.55 -1.48
N GLN A 103 -4.66 9.86 -1.24
CA GLN A 103 -3.55 10.74 -0.90
C GLN A 103 -2.73 10.21 0.28
N GLY A 104 -1.43 10.49 0.26
CA GLY A 104 -0.51 10.14 1.34
C GLY A 104 -0.19 8.65 1.49
N VAL A 105 -0.69 7.79 0.60
CA VAL A 105 -0.37 6.36 0.60
C VAL A 105 1.10 6.16 0.26
N THR A 106 1.77 5.27 1.01
CA THR A 106 3.14 4.83 0.71
C THR A 106 3.18 3.32 0.48
N LEU A 107 3.59 2.91 -0.71
CA LEU A 107 3.97 1.54 -1.02
C LEU A 107 5.49 1.47 -0.95
N GLY A 108 6.01 1.26 0.26
CA GLY A 108 7.41 1.44 0.63
C GLY A 108 8.17 0.13 0.79
N GLY A 109 9.49 0.23 0.73
CA GLY A 109 10.39 -0.84 1.10
C GLY A 109 10.81 -0.72 2.57
N THR A 110 11.44 -1.78 3.06
CA THR A 110 11.98 -1.85 4.40
C THR A 110 13.49 -2.02 4.33
N GLY A 111 14.23 -1.16 5.02
CA GLY A 111 15.67 -1.26 5.15
C GLY A 111 16.47 -0.99 3.86
N LYS A 112 17.69 -1.52 3.84
CA LYS A 112 18.72 -1.31 2.79
C LYS A 112 18.83 -2.49 1.80
N GLU A 113 17.89 -3.42 1.84
CA GLU A 113 17.93 -4.60 0.99
C GLU A 113 17.81 -4.27 -0.50
N GLN A 114 18.59 -4.97 -1.30
CA GLN A 114 18.47 -4.93 -2.76
C GLN A 114 17.45 -5.97 -3.23
N GLY A 115 16.83 -5.73 -4.39
CA GLY A 115 15.84 -6.64 -4.95
C GLY A 115 14.41 -6.30 -4.57
N LYS A 116 13.54 -7.30 -4.46
CA LYS A 116 12.11 -7.14 -4.12
C LYS A 116 11.98 -6.72 -2.65
N ARG A 117 11.59 -5.44 -2.43
CA ARG A 117 11.46 -4.83 -1.09
C ARG A 117 10.18 -4.00 -0.92
N HIS A 118 9.39 -3.83 -1.97
CA HIS A 118 8.12 -3.11 -1.96
C HIS A 118 6.95 -4.09 -2.10
N PRO A 119 5.74 -3.74 -1.66
CA PRO A 119 4.62 -4.64 -1.65
C PRO A 119 4.13 -5.05 -3.05
N THR A 120 3.40 -6.16 -3.08
CA THR A 120 2.57 -6.58 -4.20
C THR A 120 1.11 -6.39 -3.80
N LEU A 121 0.34 -5.65 -4.58
CA LEU A 121 -1.10 -5.53 -4.44
C LEU A 121 -1.75 -6.34 -5.56
N GLU A 122 -2.55 -7.33 -5.21
CA GLU A 122 -3.35 -8.06 -6.19
C GLU A 122 -4.53 -7.20 -6.67
N ASP A 123 -5.38 -7.76 -7.56
CA ASP A 123 -6.44 -7.00 -8.20
C ASP A 123 -7.50 -6.47 -7.22
N ASN A 124 -8.10 -5.34 -7.55
CA ASN A 124 -9.20 -4.71 -6.83
C ASN A 124 -8.87 -4.35 -5.36
N VAL A 125 -7.60 -4.05 -5.05
CA VAL A 125 -7.20 -3.59 -3.72
C VAL A 125 -7.42 -2.09 -3.59
N LEU A 126 -7.97 -1.68 -2.43
CA LEU A 126 -8.15 -0.29 -2.05
C LEU A 126 -7.22 0.05 -0.88
N VAL A 127 -6.46 1.13 -1.01
CA VAL A 127 -5.57 1.63 0.05
C VAL A 127 -6.01 3.05 0.43
N GLY A 128 -6.53 3.17 1.64
CA GLY A 128 -7.10 4.41 2.19
C GLY A 128 -6.06 5.50 2.46
N ALA A 129 -6.56 6.71 2.65
CA ALA A 129 -5.76 7.91 2.82
C ALA A 129 -4.69 7.77 3.93
N GLY A 130 -3.46 8.14 3.61
CA GLY A 130 -2.35 8.14 4.56
C GLY A 130 -1.82 6.75 4.96
N ALA A 131 -2.41 5.66 4.47
CA ALA A 131 -1.96 4.32 4.82
C ALA A 131 -0.53 4.04 4.32
N LYS A 132 0.21 3.24 5.08
CA LYS A 132 1.59 2.84 4.79
C LYS A 132 1.64 1.32 4.66
N VAL A 133 2.06 0.83 3.50
CA VAL A 133 2.28 -0.60 3.24
C VAL A 133 3.77 -0.78 2.99
N LEU A 134 4.47 -1.37 3.96
CA LEU A 134 5.93 -1.36 4.02
C LEU A 134 6.47 -2.78 4.08
N GLY A 135 7.06 -3.26 2.99
CA GLY A 135 7.65 -4.60 2.90
C GLY A 135 7.40 -5.27 1.55
N SER A 136 7.98 -6.46 1.39
CA SER A 136 7.93 -7.23 0.14
C SER A 136 6.79 -8.26 0.07
N PHE A 137 5.83 -8.17 0.99
CA PHE A 137 4.68 -9.09 1.09
C PHE A 137 3.54 -8.73 0.14
N THR A 138 2.52 -9.56 0.13
CA THR A 138 1.36 -9.43 -0.75
C THR A 138 0.13 -8.96 0.02
N ILE A 139 -0.61 -8.01 -0.57
CA ILE A 139 -1.97 -7.67 -0.21
C ILE A 139 -2.90 -8.40 -1.17
N GLY A 140 -3.65 -9.37 -0.65
CA GLY A 140 -4.54 -10.21 -1.43
C GLY A 140 -5.68 -9.44 -2.08
N ARG A 141 -6.16 -9.97 -3.20
CA ARG A 141 -7.23 -9.36 -4.00
C ARG A 141 -8.48 -9.02 -3.20
N ASN A 142 -9.19 -8.00 -3.65
CA ASN A 142 -10.43 -7.51 -3.04
C ASN A 142 -10.29 -7.09 -1.56
N SER A 143 -9.06 -6.81 -1.11
CA SER A 143 -8.80 -6.34 0.24
C SER A 143 -8.83 -4.83 0.34
N LYS A 144 -9.12 -4.33 1.54
CA LYS A 144 -9.19 -2.91 1.87
C LYS A 144 -8.23 -2.59 3.01
N ILE A 145 -7.40 -1.59 2.80
CA ILE A 145 -6.55 -1.01 3.85
C ILE A 145 -7.21 0.30 4.27
N ALA A 146 -7.64 0.41 5.51
CA ALA A 146 -8.30 1.61 6.03
C ALA A 146 -7.33 2.80 6.07
N ALA A 147 -7.89 4.01 6.08
CA ALA A 147 -7.10 5.23 6.18
C ALA A 147 -6.23 5.24 7.44
N GLY A 148 -5.00 5.74 7.31
CA GLY A 148 -4.02 5.83 8.40
C GLY A 148 -3.45 4.51 8.89
N SER A 149 -3.80 3.37 8.28
CA SER A 149 -3.27 2.07 8.69
C SER A 149 -1.79 1.91 8.31
N VAL A 150 -1.06 1.15 9.14
CA VAL A 150 0.31 0.72 8.85
C VAL A 150 0.31 -0.80 8.70
N VAL A 151 0.69 -1.29 7.52
CA VAL A 151 0.69 -2.71 7.17
C VAL A 151 2.13 -3.15 7.00
N LEU A 152 2.54 -4.15 7.78
CA LEU A 152 3.91 -4.66 7.84
C LEU A 152 4.00 -6.15 7.53
N GLU A 153 2.86 -6.79 7.24
CA GLU A 153 2.76 -8.22 6.98
C GLU A 153 1.73 -8.54 5.89
N GLU A 154 1.72 -9.77 5.43
CA GLU A 154 0.83 -10.24 4.38
C GLU A 154 -0.65 -10.12 4.79
N VAL A 155 -1.48 -9.72 3.83
CA VAL A 155 -2.92 -9.59 4.02
C VAL A 155 -3.63 -10.60 3.10
N PRO A 156 -4.40 -11.54 3.67
CA PRO A 156 -5.17 -12.50 2.87
C PRO A 156 -6.19 -11.81 1.95
N PRO A 157 -6.61 -12.45 0.85
CA PRO A 157 -7.68 -11.93 0.01
C PRO A 157 -8.98 -11.66 0.79
N TYR A 158 -9.77 -10.69 0.31
CA TYR A 158 -11.08 -10.31 0.88
C TYR A 158 -11.01 -9.81 2.33
N SER A 159 -9.88 -9.27 2.76
CA SER A 159 -9.65 -8.81 4.13
C SER A 159 -9.74 -7.29 4.25
N THR A 160 -10.07 -6.82 5.45
CA THR A 160 -9.98 -5.40 5.80
C THR A 160 -8.99 -5.21 6.94
N VAL A 161 -7.97 -4.35 6.69
CA VAL A 161 -6.98 -3.99 7.71
C VAL A 161 -7.33 -2.62 8.27
N VAL A 162 -7.37 -2.50 9.59
CA VAL A 162 -7.67 -1.25 10.30
C VAL A 162 -6.67 -1.06 11.44
N GLY A 163 -6.13 0.14 11.55
CA GLY A 163 -5.44 0.58 12.75
C GLY A 163 -3.97 0.93 12.59
N VAL A 164 -3.49 1.60 13.62
CA VAL A 164 -2.09 1.92 13.88
C VAL A 164 -1.76 1.35 15.27
N LEU A 165 -0.70 0.56 15.35
CA LEU A 165 -0.28 -0.06 16.61
C LEU A 165 0.73 0.85 17.31
N VAL A 166 0.52 1.09 18.61
CA VAL A 166 1.43 1.87 19.46
C VAL A 166 2.01 0.95 20.53
N LYS A 167 3.34 0.91 20.62
CA LYS A 167 4.05 0.27 21.73
C LYS A 167 4.91 1.29 22.46
N ARG A 168 4.85 1.26 23.77
CA ARG A 168 5.85 1.92 24.62
C ARG A 168 7.06 0.98 24.73
N ASN A 169 8.23 1.44 24.36
CA ASN A 169 9.47 0.69 24.57
C ASN A 169 10.00 1.03 25.97
N ASP A 170 10.28 0.01 26.75
CA ASP A 170 10.87 0.16 28.09
C ASP A 170 12.39 0.42 28.01
N GLU A 171 13.00 0.20 26.84
CA GLU A 171 14.40 0.48 26.57
C GLU A 171 14.55 1.51 25.44
N ALA A 172 15.47 2.45 25.60
CA ALA A 172 15.81 3.42 24.56
C ALA A 172 16.63 2.74 23.46
N VAL A 173 15.96 2.37 22.35
CA VAL A 173 16.63 1.89 21.14
C VAL A 173 16.99 3.11 20.28
N PRO A 174 18.24 3.23 19.81
CA PRO A 174 18.61 4.33 18.91
C PRO A 174 17.80 4.32 17.62
N CYS A 175 17.19 5.46 17.28
CA CYS A 175 16.26 5.60 16.13
C CYS A 175 16.94 5.98 14.81
N TYR A 176 18.21 5.68 14.60
CA TYR A 176 18.92 5.96 13.33
C TYR A 176 18.93 4.77 12.33
N ASP A 177 18.29 3.66 12.71
CA ASP A 177 18.08 2.54 11.80
C ASP A 177 16.89 2.82 10.90
N LEU A 178 17.03 2.50 9.59
CA LEU A 178 15.94 2.60 8.62
C LEU A 178 14.98 1.40 8.68
N ASP A 179 15.10 0.56 9.70
CA ASP A 179 14.21 -0.57 9.92
C ASP A 179 12.82 -0.08 10.33
N GLN A 180 11.88 -0.18 9.39
CA GLN A 180 10.47 0.18 9.60
C GLN A 180 9.57 -1.06 9.75
N VAL A 181 10.14 -2.27 9.79
CA VAL A 181 9.40 -3.55 9.81
C VAL A 181 9.45 -4.21 11.18
N HIS A 182 10.61 -4.25 11.81
CA HIS A 182 10.76 -4.89 13.11
C HIS A 182 10.26 -4.01 14.26
N ILE A 183 9.20 -3.24 13.98
CA ILE A 183 8.48 -2.47 14.99
C ILE A 183 7.65 -3.48 15.80
N PRO A 184 7.87 -3.56 17.12
CA PRO A 184 7.13 -4.51 17.96
C PRO A 184 5.62 -4.27 17.87
N HIS A 185 4.85 -5.34 17.71
CA HIS A 185 3.38 -5.35 17.61
C HIS A 185 2.74 -5.48 19.02
N PRO A 186 2.48 -4.39 19.76
CA PRO A 186 2.05 -4.46 21.15
C PRO A 186 0.69 -5.11 21.34
N VAL A 187 -0.27 -4.80 20.45
CA VAL A 187 -1.61 -5.35 20.53
C VAL A 187 -1.62 -6.84 20.19
N GLN A 188 -0.82 -7.27 19.23
CA GLN A 188 -0.73 -8.68 18.85
C GLN A 188 -0.06 -9.50 19.96
N ASN A 189 0.99 -8.96 20.59
CA ASN A 189 1.63 -9.59 21.74
C ASN A 189 0.67 -9.66 22.94
N GLU A 190 -0.11 -8.63 23.19
CA GLU A 190 -1.11 -8.60 24.26
C GLU A 190 -2.28 -9.54 23.97
N LEU A 191 -2.78 -9.58 22.74
CA LEU A 191 -3.81 -10.55 22.33
C LEU A 191 -3.32 -11.98 22.46
N LYS A 192 -2.08 -12.26 22.11
CA LYS A 192 -1.48 -13.58 22.30
C LYS A 192 -1.37 -13.92 23.77
N ARG A 193 -0.87 -12.99 24.61
CA ARG A 193 -0.81 -13.17 26.07
C ARG A 193 -2.18 -13.47 26.67
N LEU A 194 -3.21 -12.69 26.28
CA LEU A 194 -4.57 -12.90 26.75
C LEU A 194 -5.17 -14.20 26.23
N SER A 195 -4.86 -14.63 25.02
CA SER A 195 -5.28 -15.92 24.47
C SER A 195 -4.66 -17.08 25.24
N ASP A 196 -3.36 -17.02 25.51
CA ASP A 196 -2.64 -18.03 26.28
C ASP A 196 -3.15 -18.12 27.72
N GLU A 197 -3.46 -16.98 28.34
CA GLU A 197 -4.04 -16.89 29.67
C GLU A 197 -5.47 -17.48 29.73
N ASN A 198 -6.28 -17.18 28.70
CA ASN A 198 -7.63 -17.73 28.55
C ASN A 198 -7.61 -19.26 28.36
N THR A 199 -6.64 -19.79 27.65
CA THR A 199 -6.45 -21.24 27.48
C THR A 199 -6.11 -21.90 28.82
N LYS A 200 -5.18 -21.34 29.58
CA LYS A 200 -4.84 -21.85 30.93
C LYS A 200 -6.02 -21.81 31.89
N LEU A 201 -6.81 -20.74 31.84
CA LEU A 201 -8.01 -20.64 32.68
C LEU A 201 -9.05 -21.72 32.33
N ARG A 202 -9.25 -21.99 31.03
CA ARG A 202 -10.14 -23.10 30.61
C ARG A 202 -9.66 -24.45 31.08
N GLU A 203 -8.37 -24.73 30.95
CA GLU A 203 -7.79 -25.99 31.45
C GLU A 203 -7.97 -26.14 32.98
N MET A 204 -7.78 -25.07 33.77
CA MET A 204 -8.02 -25.07 35.20
C MET A 204 -9.50 -25.32 35.55
N ILE A 205 -10.42 -24.69 34.83
CA ILE A 205 -11.86 -24.91 35.01
C ILE A 205 -12.24 -26.36 34.74
N ASP A 206 -11.70 -26.94 33.65
CA ASP A 206 -11.96 -28.34 33.32
C ASP A 206 -11.41 -29.30 34.39
N GLN A 207 -10.23 -29.02 34.94
CA GLN A 207 -9.66 -29.79 36.05
C GLN A 207 -10.51 -29.70 37.32
N ILE A 208 -11.05 -28.51 37.65
CA ILE A 208 -11.93 -28.32 38.79
C ILE A 208 -13.26 -29.08 38.60
N ASN A 209 -13.84 -28.94 37.39
CA ASN A 209 -15.09 -29.62 37.04
C ASN A 209 -14.97 -31.15 37.10
N ASN A 210 -13.82 -31.70 36.73
CA ASN A 210 -13.56 -33.13 36.81
C ASN A 210 -13.43 -33.60 38.29
N LYS A 211 -12.76 -32.82 39.15
CA LYS A 211 -12.64 -33.10 40.57
C LYS A 211 -13.96 -33.01 41.35
N ILE A 212 -14.93 -32.24 40.88
CA ILE A 212 -16.25 -32.11 41.51
C ILE A 212 -17.16 -33.27 41.10
N LYS A 213 -16.87 -33.98 40.02
CA LYS A 213 -17.63 -35.12 39.53
C LYS A 213 -17.16 -36.48 40.10
N GLU A 214 -16.00 -36.49 40.72
CA GLU A 214 -15.48 -37.63 41.54
C GLU A 214 -15.97 -37.52 42.98
#